data_dc61bf02d412197c6c5aca48b14796fa
#
_entry.id   dc61bf02d412197c6c5aca48b14796fa
#
_cell.length_a   1.000
_cell.length_b   1.000
_cell.length_c   1.000
_cell.angle_alpha   90.00
_cell.angle_beta   90.00
_cell.angle_gamma   90.00
#
_symmetry.space_group_name_H-M   'P 1'
#
loop_
_entity.id
_entity.type
_entity.pdbx_description
1 polymer ?
#
loop_
_entity_poly.entity_id
_entity_poly.type
_entity_poly.pdbx_seq_one_letter_code
_entity_poly.pdbx_strand_id
1 'polypeptide(L)'
;MNLPVEFLDKSKTAFHACANAAGLLKENGFEELKENLKWNVKKGGKYFVTRNGSSLIAFKIGREESFNIVASHSDSPCFKIKANPEIKSDNYEKLNVERYGGGIFYSWLDSPLAIAGRVIISRDNELIAKLFASDHNFVIPSVAIHFNRAVNDGIKLNPQTDMLPVADILSGNAAGKNLAEELKKVADGGKIVDYDLYLVSATKPFFAGFCDELLCSPRIDNLTSAVSSLEALIAASPKEIAVCYIADNEEVGSGTKQ
;
A
#
# COMPACT_ATOMS: atom_id res chain seq x y z
N MET A 1 3.05 -12.69 -17.20
CA MET A 1 1.95 -12.35 -16.27
C MET A 1 1.33 -11.06 -16.82
N ASN A 2 0.02 -10.86 -16.71
CA ASN A 2 -0.64 -9.61 -17.19
C ASN A 2 -0.21 -8.46 -16.27
N LEU A 3 0.21 -7.30 -16.83
CA LEU A 3 0.72 -6.16 -16.07
C LEU A 3 -0.20 -5.69 -14.92
N PRO A 4 -1.53 -5.56 -15.09
CA PRO A 4 -2.42 -5.23 -13.99
C PRO A 4 -2.36 -6.21 -12.81
N VAL A 5 -2.30 -7.51 -13.08
CA VAL A 5 -2.23 -8.55 -12.03
C VAL A 5 -0.93 -8.45 -11.24
N GLU A 6 0.19 -8.24 -11.94
CA GLU A 6 1.50 -8.08 -11.31
C GLU A 6 1.59 -6.77 -10.49
N PHE A 7 1.02 -5.70 -11.01
CA PHE A 7 0.95 -4.42 -10.32
C PHE A 7 0.13 -4.52 -9.03
N LEU A 8 -1.04 -5.19 -9.06
CA LEU A 8 -1.87 -5.45 -7.89
C LEU A 8 -1.16 -6.30 -6.82
N ASP A 9 -0.44 -7.35 -7.22
CA ASP A 9 0.29 -8.23 -6.29
C ASP A 9 1.43 -7.48 -5.58
N LYS A 10 2.19 -6.71 -6.32
CA LYS A 10 3.36 -5.98 -5.81
C LYS A 10 3.00 -4.70 -5.03
N SER A 11 1.84 -4.09 -5.30
CA SER A 11 1.44 -2.79 -4.72
C SER A 11 0.67 -2.95 -3.41
N LYS A 12 1.36 -3.38 -2.37
CA LYS A 12 0.76 -3.70 -1.05
C LYS A 12 0.29 -2.47 -0.27
N THR A 13 0.93 -1.32 -0.46
CA THR A 13 0.58 -0.02 0.14
C THR A 13 0.80 1.10 -0.88
N ALA A 14 0.37 2.32 -0.58
CA ALA A 14 0.61 3.50 -1.42
C ALA A 14 2.09 3.67 -1.77
N PHE A 15 3.00 3.39 -0.83
CA PHE A 15 4.45 3.45 -1.07
C PHE A 15 4.93 2.44 -2.10
N HIS A 16 4.42 1.20 -2.03
CA HIS A 16 4.74 0.16 -3.00
C HIS A 16 4.13 0.48 -4.37
N ALA A 17 2.88 0.97 -4.41
CA ALA A 17 2.21 1.36 -5.64
C ALA A 17 2.97 2.50 -6.36
N CYS A 18 3.38 3.53 -5.61
CA CYS A 18 4.18 4.64 -6.15
C CYS A 18 5.54 4.15 -6.67
N ALA A 19 6.25 3.27 -5.95
CA ALA A 19 7.52 2.73 -6.38
C ALA A 19 7.39 1.86 -7.64
N ASN A 20 6.36 1.01 -7.71
CA ASN A 20 6.09 0.18 -8.90
C ASN A 20 5.70 1.04 -10.10
N ALA A 21 4.88 2.08 -9.90
CA ALA A 21 4.52 3.05 -10.94
C ALA A 21 5.76 3.79 -11.47
N ALA A 22 6.63 4.26 -10.57
CA ALA A 22 7.88 4.93 -10.94
C ALA A 22 8.84 3.99 -11.70
N GLY A 23 8.93 2.72 -11.30
CA GLY A 23 9.69 1.69 -12.01
C GLY A 23 9.18 1.49 -13.42
N LEU A 24 7.87 1.27 -13.56
CA LEU A 24 7.21 1.10 -14.86
C LEU A 24 7.43 2.30 -15.80
N LEU A 25 7.35 3.52 -15.28
CA LEU A 25 7.60 4.73 -16.04
C LEU A 25 9.06 4.83 -16.50
N LYS A 26 10.03 4.52 -15.64
CA LYS A 26 11.47 4.50 -15.99
C LYS A 26 11.77 3.49 -17.10
N GLU A 27 11.22 2.29 -17.00
CA GLU A 27 11.35 1.25 -18.04
C GLU A 27 10.78 1.70 -19.40
N ASN A 28 9.80 2.63 -19.39
CA ASN A 28 9.19 3.20 -20.58
C ASN A 28 9.78 4.57 -21.00
N GLY A 29 10.93 4.94 -20.46
CA GLY A 29 11.71 6.10 -20.88
C GLY A 29 11.18 7.44 -20.35
N PHE A 30 10.48 7.44 -19.20
CA PHE A 30 10.14 8.67 -18.48
C PHE A 30 11.31 9.09 -17.59
N GLU A 31 11.61 10.39 -17.59
CA GLU A 31 12.62 11.03 -16.73
C GLU A 31 11.99 11.43 -15.39
N GLU A 32 12.64 11.05 -14.30
CA GLU A 32 12.23 11.48 -12.95
C GLU A 32 12.67 12.92 -12.67
N LEU A 33 11.72 13.79 -12.42
CA LEU A 33 11.96 15.16 -11.98
C LEU A 33 11.97 15.24 -10.44
N LYS A 34 12.77 16.15 -9.90
CA LYS A 34 12.81 16.42 -8.46
C LYS A 34 12.08 17.74 -8.17
N GLU A 35 11.17 17.73 -7.19
CA GLU A 35 10.35 18.88 -6.83
C GLU A 35 11.16 20.13 -6.41
N ASN A 36 12.31 19.93 -5.79
CA ASN A 36 13.20 20.97 -5.29
C ASN A 36 14.19 21.52 -6.33
N LEU A 37 14.13 21.01 -7.57
CA LEU A 37 14.99 21.45 -8.66
C LEU A 37 14.20 22.18 -9.75
N LYS A 38 14.88 23.05 -10.52
CA LYS A 38 14.29 23.65 -11.70
C LYS A 38 14.11 22.60 -12.79
N TRP A 39 12.90 22.48 -13.32
CA TRP A 39 12.57 21.56 -14.39
C TRP A 39 12.92 22.15 -15.76
N ASN A 40 13.56 21.34 -16.60
CA ASN A 40 13.85 21.68 -17.99
C ASN A 40 13.08 20.74 -18.92
N VAL A 41 11.76 20.91 -18.98
CA VAL A 41 10.87 20.08 -19.79
C VAL A 41 10.83 20.52 -21.24
N LYS A 42 10.73 19.57 -22.17
CA LYS A 42 10.76 19.80 -23.62
C LYS A 42 9.52 19.21 -24.28
N LYS A 43 9.11 19.80 -25.41
CA LYS A 43 8.07 19.21 -26.28
C LYS A 43 8.47 17.80 -26.69
N GLY A 44 7.53 16.87 -26.59
CA GLY A 44 7.76 15.43 -26.84
C GLY A 44 8.41 14.69 -25.66
N GLY A 45 8.80 15.38 -24.59
CA GLY A 45 9.38 14.76 -23.41
C GLY A 45 8.36 14.00 -22.56
N LYS A 46 8.87 13.03 -21.80
CA LYS A 46 8.12 12.17 -20.89
C LYS A 46 8.71 12.30 -19.50
N TYR A 47 7.92 12.70 -18.54
CA TYR A 47 8.41 13.03 -17.19
C TYR A 47 7.49 12.48 -16.11
N PHE A 48 8.03 12.28 -14.92
CA PHE A 48 7.24 12.06 -13.73
C PHE A 48 7.91 12.67 -12.50
N VAL A 49 7.13 12.90 -11.47
CA VAL A 49 7.56 13.36 -10.16
C VAL A 49 6.81 12.56 -9.10
N THR A 50 7.50 12.18 -8.02
CA THR A 50 6.91 11.55 -6.86
C THR A 50 6.93 12.51 -5.69
N ARG A 51 5.90 12.47 -4.84
CA ARG A 51 5.85 13.21 -3.58
C ARG A 51 5.67 12.25 -2.43
N ASN A 52 6.46 12.43 -1.37
CA ASN A 52 6.45 11.58 -0.18
C ASN A 52 6.69 10.08 -0.45
N GLY A 53 6.99 9.67 -1.69
CA GLY A 53 7.10 8.27 -2.09
C GLY A 53 5.77 7.50 -2.11
N SER A 54 4.64 8.20 -2.05
CA SER A 54 3.30 7.60 -1.99
C SER A 54 2.34 8.12 -3.07
N SER A 55 2.61 9.29 -3.65
CA SER A 55 1.87 9.84 -4.78
C SER A 55 2.77 10.15 -5.96
N LEU A 56 2.17 10.25 -7.16
CA LEU A 56 2.92 10.42 -8.40
C LEU A 56 2.11 11.24 -9.41
N ILE A 57 2.80 12.12 -10.13
CA ILE A 57 2.29 12.75 -11.35
C ILE A 57 3.23 12.40 -12.49
N ALA A 58 2.70 11.77 -13.55
CA ALA A 58 3.43 11.50 -14.78
C ALA A 58 2.78 12.25 -15.95
N PHE A 59 3.59 12.73 -16.88
CA PHE A 59 3.06 13.48 -18.01
C PHE A 59 3.93 13.37 -19.27
N LYS A 60 3.27 13.53 -20.42
CA LYS A 60 3.88 13.71 -21.74
C LYS A 60 3.55 15.08 -22.28
N ILE A 61 4.56 15.79 -22.76
CA ILE A 61 4.40 17.14 -23.33
C ILE A 61 4.07 17.01 -24.81
N GLY A 62 2.85 17.35 -25.20
CA GLY A 62 2.42 17.43 -26.59
C GLY A 62 2.85 18.74 -27.27
N ARG A 63 2.14 19.11 -28.34
CA ARG A 63 2.37 20.36 -29.10
C ARG A 63 1.48 21.49 -28.67
N GLU A 64 0.30 21.17 -28.13
CA GLU A 64 -0.74 22.10 -27.70
C GLU A 64 -0.63 22.36 -26.19
N GLU A 65 -1.00 23.60 -25.77
CA GLU A 65 -0.91 24.04 -24.38
C GLU A 65 -2.22 23.77 -23.60
N SER A 66 -2.85 22.63 -23.89
CA SER A 66 -4.03 22.14 -23.16
C SER A 66 -3.69 20.84 -22.43
N PHE A 67 -4.51 20.45 -21.44
CA PHE A 67 -4.27 19.32 -20.59
C PHE A 67 -5.38 18.28 -20.70
N ASN A 68 -4.98 17.00 -20.82
CA ASN A 68 -5.85 15.86 -20.60
C ASN A 68 -5.37 15.14 -19.34
N ILE A 69 -6.15 15.16 -18.28
CA ILE A 69 -5.77 14.65 -16.95
C ILE A 69 -6.64 13.46 -16.60
N VAL A 70 -6.02 12.34 -16.24
CA VAL A 70 -6.65 11.20 -15.60
C VAL A 70 -6.13 11.09 -14.18
N ALA A 71 -7.03 10.99 -13.22
CA ALA A 71 -6.71 10.90 -11.80
C ALA A 71 -7.16 9.57 -11.21
N SER A 72 -6.38 9.05 -10.28
CA SER A 72 -6.63 7.86 -9.48
C SER A 72 -5.91 7.98 -8.14
N HIS A 73 -5.99 6.96 -7.27
CA HIS A 73 -5.25 6.97 -6.01
C HIS A 73 -4.49 5.65 -5.76
N SER A 74 -3.49 5.73 -4.90
CA SER A 74 -2.55 4.66 -4.59
C SER A 74 -2.85 3.92 -3.30
N ASP A 75 -3.59 4.57 -2.38
CA ASP A 75 -3.97 4.02 -1.08
C ASP A 75 -5.22 3.14 -1.18
N SER A 76 -5.50 2.39 -0.14
CA SER A 76 -6.68 1.51 -0.03
C SER A 76 -7.00 1.31 1.44
N PRO A 77 -8.26 1.01 1.82
CA PRO A 77 -8.63 0.75 3.20
C PRO A 77 -7.78 -0.35 3.82
N CYS A 78 -7.28 -0.09 5.03
CA CYS A 78 -6.42 -1.02 5.76
C CYS A 78 -6.38 -0.66 7.25
N PHE A 79 -5.45 -1.23 8.00
CA PHE A 79 -5.20 -0.83 9.39
C PHE A 79 -3.77 -0.33 9.53
N LYS A 80 -3.58 0.89 10.07
CA LYS A 80 -2.26 1.45 10.35
C LYS A 80 -1.72 0.87 11.65
N ILE A 81 -0.45 0.46 11.64
CA ILE A 81 0.27 0.04 12.85
C ILE A 81 0.60 1.29 13.67
N LYS A 82 0.21 1.29 14.95
CA LYS A 82 0.48 2.40 15.87
C LYS A 82 1.93 2.44 16.33
N ALA A 83 2.37 3.60 16.86
CA ALA A 83 3.74 3.80 17.37
C ALA A 83 4.12 2.83 18.50
N ASN A 84 3.15 2.39 19.31
CA ASN A 84 3.30 1.29 20.27
C ASN A 84 2.62 0.06 19.68
N PRO A 85 3.33 -0.74 18.87
CA PRO A 85 2.71 -1.73 18.00
C PRO A 85 2.28 -3.02 18.70
N GLU A 86 2.76 -3.29 19.91
CA GLU A 86 2.60 -4.57 20.58
C GLU A 86 1.65 -4.44 21.80
N ILE A 87 0.68 -5.33 21.90
CA ILE A 87 -0.23 -5.46 23.02
C ILE A 87 -0.17 -6.89 23.52
N LYS A 88 0.16 -7.07 24.81
CA LYS A 88 0.05 -8.36 25.50
C LYS A 88 -1.35 -8.52 26.06
N SER A 89 -2.03 -9.58 25.70
CA SER A 89 -3.38 -9.90 26.16
C SER A 89 -3.47 -11.41 26.44
N ASP A 90 -3.61 -11.76 27.70
CA ASP A 90 -3.57 -13.14 28.17
C ASP A 90 -2.28 -13.87 27.74
N ASN A 91 -2.41 -14.91 26.94
CA ASN A 91 -1.28 -15.69 26.41
C ASN A 91 -0.87 -15.28 24.99
N TYR A 92 -1.39 -14.17 24.47
CA TYR A 92 -1.17 -13.72 23.10
C TYR A 92 -0.47 -12.37 23.05
N GLU A 93 0.38 -12.21 22.07
CA GLU A 93 0.82 -10.92 21.57
C GLU A 93 -0.05 -10.53 20.38
N LYS A 94 -0.57 -9.30 20.39
CA LYS A 94 -1.41 -8.70 19.34
C LYS A 94 -0.75 -7.44 18.82
N LEU A 95 -1.01 -7.12 17.56
CA LEU A 95 -0.60 -5.85 16.99
C LEU A 95 -1.64 -4.76 17.31
N ASN A 96 -1.15 -3.60 17.73
CA ASN A 96 -1.95 -2.42 18.01
C ASN A 96 -2.14 -1.65 16.70
N VAL A 97 -3.36 -1.65 16.21
CA VAL A 97 -3.69 -1.04 14.92
C VAL A 97 -4.80 -0.01 15.07
N GLU A 98 -4.90 0.88 14.10
CA GLU A 98 -6.01 1.80 13.92
C GLU A 98 -6.54 1.74 12.50
N ARG A 99 -7.83 2.06 12.34
CA ARG A 99 -8.48 2.09 11.02
C ARG A 99 -7.87 3.16 10.13
N TYR A 100 -7.56 2.79 8.90
CA TYR A 100 -7.25 3.67 7.80
C TYR A 100 -8.29 3.49 6.69
N GLY A 101 -9.03 4.54 6.38
CA GLY A 101 -10.07 4.53 5.35
C GLY A 101 -11.38 3.83 5.76
N GLY A 102 -12.26 3.60 4.79
CA GLY A 102 -13.62 3.08 4.94
C GLY A 102 -13.73 1.57 4.68
N GLY A 103 -12.98 0.72 5.38
CA GLY A 103 -12.96 -0.73 5.16
C GLY A 103 -14.20 -1.48 5.64
N ILE A 104 -14.50 -2.62 5.00
CA ILE A 104 -15.50 -3.61 5.43
C ILE A 104 -14.83 -4.59 6.39
N PHE A 105 -14.97 -4.38 7.70
CA PHE A 105 -14.18 -5.08 8.71
C PHE A 105 -14.40 -6.59 8.76
N TYR A 106 -15.62 -7.08 8.56
CA TYR A 106 -15.87 -8.52 8.66
C TYR A 106 -15.11 -9.33 7.60
N SER A 107 -14.78 -8.75 6.45
CA SER A 107 -13.99 -9.43 5.42
C SER A 107 -12.51 -9.61 5.78
N TRP A 108 -12.06 -9.00 6.86
CA TRP A 108 -10.69 -9.12 7.38
C TRP A 108 -10.53 -10.26 8.38
N LEU A 109 -11.66 -10.73 8.95
CA LEU A 109 -11.64 -11.84 9.91
C LEU A 109 -11.22 -13.13 9.21
N ASP A 110 -10.41 -13.95 9.91
CA ASP A 110 -9.91 -15.26 9.48
C ASP A 110 -9.14 -15.26 8.15
N SER A 111 -8.80 -14.08 7.63
CA SER A 111 -8.05 -13.91 6.38
C SER A 111 -6.55 -13.76 6.66
N PRO A 112 -5.67 -14.23 5.75
CA PRO A 112 -4.25 -14.01 5.88
C PRO A 112 -3.91 -12.52 5.66
N LEU A 113 -3.20 -11.93 6.62
CA LEU A 113 -2.79 -10.53 6.63
C LEU A 113 -1.27 -10.44 6.72
N ALA A 114 -0.69 -9.38 6.17
CA ALA A 114 0.74 -9.09 6.22
C ALA A 114 0.98 -7.65 6.70
N ILE A 115 2.17 -7.36 7.20
CA ILE A 115 2.60 -6.00 7.49
C ILE A 115 3.40 -5.49 6.29
N ALA A 116 3.05 -4.33 5.77
CA ALA A 116 3.78 -3.67 4.70
C ALA A 116 3.77 -2.16 4.85
N GLY A 117 4.74 -1.47 4.23
CA GLY A 117 4.83 -0.02 4.27
C GLY A 117 6.23 0.49 4.00
N ARG A 118 6.62 1.54 4.71
CA ARG A 118 7.99 2.07 4.68
C ARG A 118 8.57 2.21 6.08
N VAL A 119 9.89 2.13 6.15
CA VAL A 119 10.68 2.35 7.36
C VAL A 119 11.67 3.48 7.09
N ILE A 120 11.80 4.40 8.02
CA ILE A 120 12.78 5.50 7.95
C ILE A 120 14.00 5.11 8.79
N ILE A 121 15.14 5.07 8.14
CA ILE A 121 16.42 4.64 8.71
C ILE A 121 17.37 5.82 8.73
N SER A 122 18.00 6.06 9.86
CA SER A 122 19.11 6.99 9.99
C SER A 122 20.43 6.23 9.83
N ARG A 123 21.25 6.64 8.85
CA ARG A 123 22.58 6.12 8.59
C ARG A 123 23.48 7.27 8.11
N ASP A 124 24.66 7.41 8.66
CA ASP A 124 25.66 8.42 8.27
C ASP A 124 25.09 9.86 8.22
N ASN A 125 24.24 10.21 9.19
CA ASN A 125 23.49 11.48 9.27
C ASN A 125 22.48 11.73 8.14
N GLU A 126 22.16 10.71 7.34
CA GLU A 126 21.10 10.77 6.33
C GLU A 126 19.87 9.98 6.78
N LEU A 127 18.69 10.42 6.32
CA LEU A 127 17.44 9.71 6.48
C LEU A 127 17.10 8.98 5.16
N ILE A 128 17.00 7.67 5.26
CA ILE A 128 16.72 6.79 4.12
C ILE A 128 15.37 6.12 4.32
N ALA A 129 14.45 6.28 3.37
CA ALA A 129 13.20 5.54 3.34
C ALA A 129 13.40 4.21 2.61
N LYS A 130 13.03 3.09 3.23
CA LYS A 130 13.04 1.76 2.62
C LYS A 130 11.65 1.14 2.68
N LEU A 131 11.24 0.50 1.61
CA LEU A 131 10.01 -0.32 1.60
C LEU A 131 10.22 -1.57 2.44
N PHE A 132 9.15 -1.96 3.11
CA PHE A 132 9.08 -3.16 3.94
C PHE A 132 7.82 -3.96 3.61
N ALA A 133 7.95 -5.27 3.54
CA ALA A 133 6.86 -6.22 3.57
C ALA A 133 7.29 -7.43 4.38
N SER A 134 6.47 -7.85 5.35
CA SER A 134 6.76 -9.02 6.18
C SER A 134 6.66 -10.32 5.39
N ASP A 135 7.52 -11.28 5.73
CA ASP A 135 7.42 -12.67 5.26
C ASP A 135 6.44 -13.50 6.10
N HIS A 136 5.93 -12.92 7.20
CA HIS A 136 5.00 -13.55 8.12
C HIS A 136 3.56 -13.11 7.87
N ASN A 137 2.64 -14.05 8.06
CA ASN A 137 1.22 -13.76 8.04
C ASN A 137 0.67 -13.60 9.46
N PHE A 138 -0.33 -12.74 9.56
CA PHE A 138 -1.09 -12.44 10.77
C PHE A 138 -2.56 -12.76 10.54
N VAL A 139 -3.34 -12.88 11.59
CA VAL A 139 -4.77 -13.15 11.50
C VAL A 139 -5.54 -12.37 12.58
N ILE A 140 -6.70 -11.86 12.20
CA ILE A 140 -7.72 -11.37 13.15
C ILE A 140 -8.73 -12.49 13.30
N PRO A 141 -8.69 -13.27 14.40
CA PRO A 141 -9.55 -14.44 14.55
C PRO A 141 -11.00 -14.04 14.82
N SER A 142 -11.94 -14.69 14.15
CA SER A 142 -13.36 -14.63 14.51
C SER A 142 -13.64 -15.52 15.74
N VAL A 143 -14.81 -15.33 16.30
CA VAL A 143 -15.28 -16.16 17.43
C VAL A 143 -16.12 -17.31 16.91
N ALA A 144 -15.92 -18.52 17.46
CA ALA A 144 -16.73 -19.68 17.11
C ALA A 144 -18.22 -19.39 17.35
N ILE A 145 -19.09 -19.92 16.48
CA ILE A 145 -20.54 -19.71 16.52
C ILE A 145 -21.18 -20.03 17.89
N HIS A 146 -20.57 -20.94 18.64
CA HIS A 146 -21.02 -21.29 19.98
C HIS A 146 -20.99 -20.12 20.98
N PHE A 147 -20.10 -19.14 20.75
CA PHE A 147 -19.96 -17.95 21.59
C PHE A 147 -20.70 -16.73 21.01
N ASN A 148 -21.12 -16.77 19.74
CA ASN A 148 -21.93 -15.74 19.12
C ASN A 148 -22.91 -16.36 18.11
N ARG A 149 -24.04 -16.86 18.59
CA ARG A 149 -25.03 -17.56 17.74
C ARG A 149 -25.74 -16.65 16.74
N ALA A 150 -25.76 -15.34 17.00
CA ALA A 150 -26.39 -14.36 16.14
C ALA A 150 -25.42 -13.75 15.09
N VAL A 151 -24.21 -14.27 14.97
CA VAL A 151 -23.18 -13.71 14.07
C VAL A 151 -23.65 -13.58 12.63
N ASN A 152 -24.49 -14.51 12.14
CA ASN A 152 -25.02 -14.50 10.78
C ASN A 152 -26.17 -13.50 10.56
N ASP A 153 -26.74 -12.96 11.64
CA ASP A 153 -27.81 -11.94 11.59
C ASP A 153 -27.22 -10.53 11.51
N GLY A 154 -25.90 -10.40 11.70
CA GLY A 154 -25.14 -9.17 11.64
C GLY A 154 -24.09 -9.09 12.75
N ILE A 155 -22.96 -8.50 12.46
CA ILE A 155 -21.87 -8.31 13.41
C ILE A 155 -21.51 -6.82 13.52
N LYS A 156 -21.44 -6.31 14.76
CA LYS A 156 -20.92 -4.95 15.03
C LYS A 156 -19.50 -5.09 15.56
N LEU A 157 -18.52 -4.69 14.77
CA LEU A 157 -17.10 -4.74 15.10
C LEU A 157 -16.59 -3.39 15.57
N ASN A 158 -15.88 -3.38 16.68
CA ASN A 158 -15.13 -2.22 17.17
C ASN A 158 -13.68 -2.32 16.70
N PRO A 159 -13.18 -1.39 15.86
CA PRO A 159 -11.83 -1.47 15.34
C PRO A 159 -10.73 -1.41 16.41
N GLN A 160 -11.01 -0.85 17.58
CA GLN A 160 -10.03 -0.73 18.68
C GLN A 160 -9.85 -2.01 19.51
N THR A 161 -10.84 -2.90 19.51
CA THR A 161 -10.84 -4.11 20.36
C THR A 161 -10.94 -5.39 19.57
N ASP A 162 -11.75 -5.38 18.49
CA ASP A 162 -12.10 -6.60 17.76
C ASP A 162 -11.22 -6.83 16.52
N MET A 163 -10.54 -5.78 16.05
CA MET A 163 -9.73 -5.83 14.84
C MET A 163 -8.21 -5.87 15.11
N LEU A 164 -7.83 -6.38 16.29
CA LEU A 164 -6.43 -6.53 16.67
C LEU A 164 -5.88 -7.89 16.20
N PRO A 165 -4.94 -7.94 15.23
CA PRO A 165 -4.41 -9.20 14.75
C PRO A 165 -3.54 -9.88 15.81
N VAL A 166 -3.63 -11.20 15.89
CA VAL A 166 -2.73 -12.02 16.69
C VAL A 166 -1.37 -12.08 15.98
N ALA A 167 -0.33 -11.71 16.71
CA ALA A 167 1.04 -11.73 16.25
C ALA A 167 1.76 -13.01 16.69
N ASP A 168 1.60 -13.43 17.96
CA ASP A 168 2.25 -14.62 18.48
C ASP A 168 1.59 -15.13 19.78
N ILE A 169 2.05 -16.29 20.26
CA ILE A 169 1.71 -16.85 21.56
C ILE A 169 2.87 -16.56 22.53
N LEU A 170 2.55 -15.96 23.70
CA LEU A 170 3.56 -15.57 24.69
C LEU A 170 4.26 -16.72 25.40
N SER A 171 3.77 -17.97 25.25
CA SER A 171 4.40 -19.17 25.79
C SER A 171 5.17 -19.93 24.71
N GLY A 172 6.47 -20.15 24.89
CA GLY A 172 7.28 -20.97 23.98
C GLY A 172 8.45 -20.22 23.32
N ASN A 173 8.76 -20.58 22.07
CA ASN A 173 9.91 -20.08 21.30
C ASN A 173 9.75 -18.63 20.77
N ALA A 174 8.70 -17.92 21.15
CA ALA A 174 8.41 -16.56 20.71
C ALA A 174 9.28 -15.47 21.37
N ALA A 175 10.11 -15.84 22.35
CA ALA A 175 10.99 -14.90 23.04
C ALA A 175 11.94 -14.22 22.03
N GLY A 176 11.71 -12.94 21.78
CA GLY A 176 12.56 -12.10 20.93
C GLY A 176 12.15 -11.96 19.47
N LYS A 177 11.05 -12.60 19.04
CA LYS A 177 10.49 -12.36 17.70
C LYS A 177 9.35 -11.33 17.81
N ASN A 178 9.62 -10.12 17.40
CA ASN A 178 8.66 -9.02 17.41
C ASN A 178 8.86 -8.12 16.19
N LEU A 179 7.98 -7.13 16.00
CA LEU A 179 8.06 -6.22 14.87
C LEU A 179 9.43 -5.51 14.80
N ALA A 180 9.99 -5.11 15.94
CA ALA A 180 11.29 -4.42 15.97
C ALA A 180 12.41 -5.30 15.41
N GLU A 181 12.43 -6.61 15.71
CA GLU A 181 13.42 -7.56 15.17
C GLU A 181 13.23 -7.75 13.64
N GLU A 182 12.00 -7.81 13.16
CA GLU A 182 11.73 -7.86 11.73
C GLU A 182 12.23 -6.61 11.00
N LEU A 183 12.01 -5.43 11.58
CA LEU A 183 12.46 -4.17 10.99
C LEU A 183 13.98 -4.03 10.97
N LYS A 184 14.71 -4.62 11.94
CA LYS A 184 16.18 -4.63 11.93
C LYS A 184 16.79 -5.27 10.69
N LYS A 185 16.10 -6.27 10.10
CA LYS A 185 16.54 -6.91 8.84
C LYS A 185 16.63 -5.91 7.69
N VAL A 186 15.70 -4.95 7.64
CA VAL A 186 15.64 -3.90 6.60
C VAL A 186 16.59 -2.75 6.92
N ALA A 187 16.85 -2.51 8.21
CA ALA A 187 17.71 -1.42 8.66
C ALA A 187 19.19 -1.59 8.24
N ASP A 188 19.64 -2.84 8.01
CA ASP A 188 20.97 -3.14 7.48
C ASP A 188 22.07 -2.35 8.23
N GLY A 189 22.07 -2.43 9.57
CA GLY A 189 22.98 -1.73 10.46
C GLY A 189 22.66 -0.26 10.76
N GLY A 190 21.68 0.36 10.07
CA GLY A 190 21.19 1.70 10.40
C GLY A 190 20.24 1.69 11.60
N LYS A 191 19.95 2.87 12.16
CA LYS A 191 18.98 3.05 13.24
C LYS A 191 17.61 3.34 12.66
N ILE A 192 16.61 2.54 13.01
CA ILE A 192 15.21 2.83 12.70
C ILE A 192 14.78 4.04 13.54
N VAL A 193 14.27 5.07 12.89
CA VAL A 193 13.80 6.30 13.56
C VAL A 193 12.30 6.48 13.49
N ASP A 194 11.66 5.93 12.44
CA ASP A 194 10.19 5.99 12.27
C ASP A 194 9.72 4.96 11.25
N TYR A 195 8.40 4.78 11.14
CA TYR A 195 7.78 3.96 10.12
C TYR A 195 6.35 4.39 9.81
N ASP A 196 5.92 4.12 8.57
CA ASP A 196 4.52 4.09 8.15
C ASP A 196 4.20 2.66 7.72
N LEU A 197 3.70 1.86 8.63
CA LEU A 197 3.38 0.45 8.42
C LEU A 197 1.88 0.21 8.52
N TYR A 198 1.41 -0.71 7.69
CA TYR A 198 0.01 -1.07 7.58
C TYR A 198 -0.15 -2.58 7.61
N LEU A 199 -1.21 -3.04 8.25
CA LEU A 199 -1.73 -4.39 8.11
C LEU A 199 -2.56 -4.42 6.83
N VAL A 200 -2.19 -5.28 5.91
CA VAL A 200 -2.79 -5.40 4.56
C VAL A 200 -3.16 -6.84 4.26
N SER A 201 -4.09 -7.06 3.34
CA SER A 201 -4.39 -8.43 2.88
C SER A 201 -3.14 -9.07 2.24
N ALA A 202 -2.82 -10.30 2.66
CA ALA A 202 -1.76 -11.12 2.08
C ALA A 202 -2.25 -11.97 0.89
N THR A 203 -3.55 -11.93 0.58
CA THR A 203 -4.14 -12.65 -0.55
C THR A 203 -3.54 -12.15 -1.86
N LYS A 204 -3.09 -13.06 -2.70
CA LYS A 204 -2.61 -12.74 -4.04
C LYS A 204 -3.79 -12.59 -5.01
N PRO A 205 -3.65 -11.80 -6.09
CA PRO A 205 -4.61 -11.81 -7.18
C PRO A 205 -4.80 -13.21 -7.74
N PHE A 206 -6.04 -13.57 -8.06
CA PHE A 206 -6.38 -14.85 -8.68
C PHE A 206 -7.57 -14.68 -9.63
N PHE A 207 -7.73 -15.63 -10.54
CA PHE A 207 -8.88 -15.69 -11.41
C PHE A 207 -9.89 -16.69 -10.88
N ALA A 208 -11.18 -16.39 -11.03
CA ALA A 208 -12.31 -17.17 -10.54
C ALA A 208 -13.34 -17.39 -11.65
N GLY A 209 -14.28 -18.32 -11.39
CA GLY A 209 -15.30 -18.73 -12.34
C GLY A 209 -14.87 -19.94 -13.17
N PHE A 210 -15.82 -20.59 -13.86
CA PHE A 210 -15.53 -21.77 -14.69
C PHE A 210 -14.62 -21.47 -15.88
N CYS A 211 -14.54 -20.22 -16.32
CA CYS A 211 -13.74 -19.79 -17.47
C CYS A 211 -12.58 -18.87 -17.06
N ASP A 212 -12.29 -18.72 -15.76
CA ASP A 212 -11.27 -17.83 -15.23
C ASP A 212 -11.38 -16.37 -15.72
N GLU A 213 -12.61 -15.86 -15.86
CA GLU A 213 -12.89 -14.51 -16.38
C GLU A 213 -13.00 -13.43 -15.30
N LEU A 214 -13.08 -13.82 -14.01
CA LEU A 214 -13.25 -12.92 -12.89
C LEU A 214 -11.91 -12.70 -12.18
N LEU A 215 -11.28 -11.54 -12.37
CA LEU A 215 -10.12 -11.16 -11.57
C LEU A 215 -10.54 -10.79 -10.14
N CYS A 216 -10.07 -11.55 -9.18
CA CYS A 216 -10.25 -11.30 -7.75
C CYS A 216 -8.91 -10.83 -7.15
N SER A 217 -8.92 -9.71 -6.48
CA SER A 217 -7.72 -9.16 -5.84
C SER A 217 -8.07 -8.21 -4.70
N PRO A 218 -7.25 -8.11 -3.66
CA PRO A 218 -7.27 -6.94 -2.78
C PRO A 218 -6.92 -5.68 -3.57
N ARG A 219 -7.37 -4.52 -3.09
CA ARG A 219 -6.95 -3.20 -3.60
C ARG A 219 -7.31 -2.92 -5.07
N ILE A 220 -8.33 -3.58 -5.61
CA ILE A 220 -8.89 -3.26 -6.94
C ILE A 220 -9.25 -1.78 -6.99
N ASP A 221 -9.91 -1.27 -5.97
CA ASP A 221 -10.05 0.13 -5.66
C ASP A 221 -8.78 0.63 -4.95
N ASN A 222 -7.98 1.54 -5.55
CA ASN A 222 -8.14 2.09 -6.90
C ASN A 222 -6.95 1.70 -7.81
N LEU A 223 -6.19 0.66 -7.45
CA LEU A 223 -4.96 0.27 -8.17
C LEU A 223 -5.22 -0.17 -9.62
N THR A 224 -6.44 -0.65 -9.94
CA THR A 224 -6.78 -0.96 -11.34
C THR A 224 -6.86 0.30 -12.18
N SER A 225 -7.48 1.37 -11.67
CA SER A 225 -7.48 2.67 -12.34
C SER A 225 -6.07 3.26 -12.44
N ALA A 226 -5.26 3.11 -11.38
CA ALA A 226 -3.88 3.58 -11.38
C ALA A 226 -3.04 2.92 -12.48
N VAL A 227 -3.04 1.58 -12.57
CA VAL A 227 -2.26 0.89 -13.60
C VAL A 227 -2.82 1.13 -15.01
N SER A 228 -4.15 1.16 -15.18
CA SER A 228 -4.75 1.42 -16.50
C SER A 228 -4.43 2.82 -17.01
N SER A 229 -4.44 3.84 -16.14
CA SER A 229 -4.04 5.21 -16.52
C SER A 229 -2.56 5.33 -16.84
N LEU A 230 -1.70 4.57 -16.16
CA LEU A 230 -0.27 4.49 -16.51
C LEU A 230 -0.05 3.83 -17.89
N GLU A 231 -0.71 2.68 -18.15
CA GLU A 231 -0.64 2.01 -19.46
C GLU A 231 -1.15 2.93 -20.57
N ALA A 232 -2.27 3.59 -20.35
CA ALA A 232 -2.83 4.56 -21.30
C ALA A 232 -1.85 5.72 -21.57
N LEU A 233 -1.25 6.31 -20.51
CA LEU A 233 -0.25 7.35 -20.67
C LEU A 233 1.00 6.84 -21.44
N ILE A 234 1.49 5.64 -21.12
CA ILE A 234 2.65 5.04 -21.77
C ILE A 234 2.38 4.82 -23.27
N ALA A 235 1.21 4.35 -23.63
CA ALA A 235 0.81 4.08 -25.01
C ALA A 235 0.46 5.36 -25.80
N ALA A 236 0.01 6.43 -25.13
CA ALA A 236 -0.49 7.62 -25.78
C ALA A 236 0.59 8.37 -26.59
N SER A 237 0.17 8.97 -27.72
CA SER A 237 0.92 9.96 -28.51
C SER A 237 0.11 11.27 -28.52
N PRO A 238 0.09 12.01 -27.42
CA PRO A 238 -0.83 13.11 -27.24
C PRO A 238 -0.44 14.34 -28.08
N LYS A 239 -1.45 15.05 -28.58
CA LYS A 239 -1.28 16.42 -29.13
C LYS A 239 -1.18 17.44 -28.00
N GLU A 240 -1.97 17.25 -26.96
CA GLU A 240 -2.02 18.04 -25.73
C GLU A 240 -0.97 17.57 -24.72
N ILE A 241 -0.97 18.14 -23.53
CA ILE A 241 -0.22 17.61 -22.40
C ILE A 241 -1.09 16.52 -21.72
N ALA A 242 -0.68 15.26 -21.86
CA ALA A 242 -1.34 14.16 -21.19
C ALA A 242 -0.75 13.95 -19.79
N VAL A 243 -1.61 13.87 -18.78
CA VAL A 243 -1.23 13.74 -17.36
C VAL A 243 -1.93 12.55 -16.73
N CYS A 244 -1.15 11.72 -16.02
CA CYS A 244 -1.64 10.71 -15.10
C CYS A 244 -1.28 11.15 -13.69
N TYR A 245 -2.29 11.33 -12.83
CA TYR A 245 -2.13 11.69 -11.43
C TYR A 245 -2.58 10.50 -10.55
N ILE A 246 -1.71 10.06 -9.66
CA ILE A 246 -2.00 9.02 -8.67
C ILE A 246 -1.81 9.67 -7.29
N ALA A 247 -2.93 9.99 -6.63
CA ALA A 247 -2.95 10.62 -5.31
C ALA A 247 -2.68 9.60 -4.21
N ASP A 248 -2.33 10.08 -3.02
CA ASP A 248 -2.36 9.35 -1.75
C ASP A 248 -3.38 10.00 -0.82
N ASN A 249 -3.77 9.29 0.25
CA ASN A 249 -4.70 9.76 1.29
C ASN A 249 -6.13 10.07 0.79
N GLU A 250 -6.56 9.50 -0.33
CA GLU A 250 -7.94 9.61 -0.79
C GLU A 250 -8.90 9.01 0.24
N GLU A 251 -8.57 7.81 0.76
CA GLU A 251 -9.36 7.03 1.72
C GLU A 251 -9.60 7.73 3.08
N VAL A 252 -8.84 8.76 3.37
CA VAL A 252 -8.93 9.55 4.61
C VAL A 252 -9.29 11.02 4.38
N GLY A 253 -9.72 11.38 3.15
CA GLY A 253 -10.28 12.67 2.81
C GLY A 253 -9.33 13.67 2.17
N SER A 254 -8.18 13.22 1.65
CA SER A 254 -7.28 14.01 0.76
C SER A 254 -6.95 15.44 1.23
N GLY A 255 -6.87 15.69 2.53
CA GLY A 255 -6.53 16.99 3.09
C GLY A 255 -5.05 17.35 3.03
N THR A 256 -4.23 16.48 2.43
CA THR A 256 -2.77 16.62 2.35
C THR A 256 -2.31 17.15 0.99
N LYS A 257 -0.99 17.26 0.80
CA LYS A 257 -0.37 17.67 -0.47
C LYS A 257 0.11 16.47 -1.32
N GLN A 258 -0.18 15.27 -0.88
CA GLN A 258 0.14 14.04 -1.60
C GLN A 258 -0.93 13.65 -2.63
#